data_ce7fd69e0772f0d3f83a09c71ceb2a1c
#
_entry.id   ce7fd69e0772f0d3f83a09c71ceb2a1c
#
_cell.length_a   1.000
_cell.length_b   1.000
_cell.length_c   1.000
_cell.angle_alpha   90.00
_cell.angle_beta   90.00
_cell.angle_gamma   90.00
#
_symmetry.space_group_name_H-M   'P 1'
#
loop_
_entity.id
_entity.type
_entity.pdbx_description
1 polymer ?
#
loop_
_entity_poly.entity_id
_entity_poly.type
_entity_poly.pdbx_seq_one_letter_code
_entity_poly.pdbx_strand_id
1 'polypeptide(L)'
;GKAALTAEVFAGTPYAHIVSGTVESLKGITLDDVRDFHAKYWTRDNLVIALGGAYPEGLPARMQADLARLPEGAPAPTPAPSPARPSGRQVTIVEKPGASAAISFGYPIDVKRGTREFYALWIANSWLGEHRNSSSHLYQVIREARGMNYGDYSYIEAFPNGGALTMPPTGVGRRSQMFEVWIRPVPREQTVFALRAALREVELLARRGMTETEFEATRKFLSKYSLHFAETTMERLGYAVDDRFYGVDGHLAKFRRMLGEVTLEEVNAAVRKHLRADDLRIAIVASDAEALKQALVSDAPSPIDYGTVPKPAEVLEEDREIMKYPLKIRAQDVRIVPVDEMFQRSGRVDG
;
A
#
# COMPACT_ATOMS: atom_id res chain seq x y z
N GLY A 1 1.37 3.63 11.33
CA GLY A 1 0.20 3.27 10.50
C GLY A 1 0.48 2.07 9.62
N LYS A 2 1.39 2.17 8.66
CA LYS A 2 1.64 1.08 7.68
C LYS A 2 1.98 -0.27 8.31
N ALA A 3 2.89 -0.30 9.28
CA ALA A 3 3.27 -1.55 9.95
C ALA A 3 2.05 -2.18 10.65
N ALA A 4 1.23 -1.36 11.33
CA ALA A 4 0.00 -1.81 11.95
C ALA A 4 -0.99 -2.36 10.89
N LEU A 5 -1.24 -1.61 9.82
CA LEU A 5 -2.14 -2.08 8.75
C LEU A 5 -1.64 -3.38 8.12
N THR A 6 -0.34 -3.48 7.81
CA THR A 6 0.24 -4.71 7.23
C THR A 6 0.07 -5.90 8.15
N ALA A 7 0.32 -5.73 9.46
CA ALA A 7 0.14 -6.78 10.46
C ALA A 7 -1.32 -7.26 10.53
N GLU A 8 -2.29 -6.33 10.46
CA GLU A 8 -3.70 -6.64 10.48
C GLU A 8 -4.20 -7.32 9.19
N VAL A 9 -3.80 -6.79 8.04
CA VAL A 9 -4.23 -7.32 6.72
C VAL A 9 -3.67 -8.71 6.49
N PHE A 10 -2.44 -8.97 6.91
CA PHE A 10 -1.75 -10.23 6.72
C PHE A 10 -1.69 -11.10 7.97
N ALA A 11 -2.53 -10.83 8.98
CA ALA A 11 -2.57 -11.61 10.21
C ALA A 11 -2.61 -13.12 9.94
N GLY A 12 -1.84 -13.88 10.72
CA GLY A 12 -1.70 -15.33 10.54
C GLY A 12 -0.82 -15.78 9.37
N THR A 13 -0.18 -14.84 8.66
CA THR A 13 0.75 -15.13 7.56
C THR A 13 2.15 -14.56 7.83
N PRO A 14 3.20 -15.04 7.13
CA PRO A 14 4.55 -14.47 7.26
C PRO A 14 4.63 -12.97 6.93
N TYR A 15 3.71 -12.41 6.16
CA TYR A 15 3.71 -10.98 5.81
C TYR A 15 3.21 -10.07 6.93
N ALA A 16 2.65 -10.62 8.01
CA ALA A 16 2.27 -9.84 9.19
C ALA A 16 3.49 -9.37 10.01
N HIS A 17 4.64 -10.02 9.83
CA HIS A 17 5.84 -9.70 10.59
C HIS A 17 6.46 -8.37 10.16
N ILE A 18 6.95 -7.61 11.15
CA ILE A 18 7.73 -6.41 10.91
C ILE A 18 9.12 -6.84 10.41
N VAL A 19 9.56 -6.28 9.28
CA VAL A 19 10.82 -6.66 8.61
C VAL A 19 12.03 -6.51 9.53
N SER A 20 12.04 -5.48 10.39
CA SER A 20 13.12 -5.25 11.38
C SER A 20 13.05 -6.14 12.61
N GLY A 21 12.03 -6.99 12.74
CA GLY A 21 11.77 -7.76 13.95
C GLY A 21 11.17 -6.94 15.08
N THR A 22 10.92 -7.59 16.20
CA THR A 22 10.46 -6.99 17.45
C THR A 22 11.53 -7.08 18.51
N VAL A 23 11.40 -6.31 19.59
CA VAL A 23 12.35 -6.37 20.72
C VAL A 23 12.46 -7.80 21.28
N GLU A 24 11.33 -8.51 21.41
CA GLU A 24 11.30 -9.89 21.88
C GLU A 24 11.99 -10.84 20.91
N SER A 25 11.64 -10.78 19.61
CA SER A 25 12.24 -11.68 18.61
C SER A 25 13.75 -11.46 18.47
N LEU A 26 14.21 -10.20 18.48
CA LEU A 26 15.63 -9.87 18.37
C LEU A 26 16.43 -10.34 19.59
N LYS A 27 15.84 -10.32 20.80
CA LYS A 27 16.48 -10.88 22.00
C LYS A 27 16.59 -12.40 21.98
N GLY A 28 15.68 -13.07 21.27
CA GLY A 28 15.66 -14.54 21.15
C GLY A 28 16.57 -15.09 20.05
N ILE A 29 16.98 -14.28 19.07
CA ILE A 29 17.83 -14.74 17.96
C ILE A 29 19.27 -14.96 18.44
N THR A 30 19.76 -16.18 18.22
CA THR A 30 21.13 -16.60 18.52
C THR A 30 22.01 -16.61 17.27
N LEU A 31 23.33 -16.73 17.46
CA LEU A 31 24.25 -16.91 16.33
C LEU A 31 23.99 -18.21 15.56
N ASP A 32 23.54 -19.25 16.25
CA ASP A 32 23.21 -20.52 15.60
C ASP A 32 21.97 -20.43 14.75
N ASP A 33 20.93 -19.69 15.17
CA ASP A 33 19.77 -19.37 14.31
C ASP A 33 20.19 -18.66 13.01
N VAL A 34 21.14 -17.73 13.09
CA VAL A 34 21.66 -17.02 11.91
C VAL A 34 22.43 -17.98 10.99
N ARG A 35 23.24 -18.89 11.56
CA ARG A 35 23.98 -19.91 10.79
C ARG A 35 23.03 -20.88 10.10
N ASP A 36 22.01 -21.35 10.81
CA ASP A 36 21.01 -22.27 10.28
C ASP A 36 20.20 -21.63 9.16
N PHE A 37 19.80 -20.37 9.35
CA PHE A 37 19.13 -19.58 8.30
C PHE A 37 20.01 -19.43 7.07
N HIS A 38 21.30 -19.08 7.25
CA HIS A 38 22.26 -18.95 6.16
C HIS A 38 22.42 -20.28 5.43
N ALA A 39 22.67 -21.39 6.14
CA ALA A 39 22.85 -22.72 5.54
C ALA A 39 21.63 -23.18 4.74
N LYS A 40 20.42 -22.84 5.22
CA LYS A 40 19.15 -23.25 4.61
C LYS A 40 18.77 -22.42 3.39
N TYR A 41 19.02 -21.11 3.40
CA TYR A 41 18.46 -20.21 2.40
C TYR A 41 19.50 -19.61 1.44
N TRP A 42 20.79 -19.58 1.82
CA TRP A 42 21.87 -19.12 0.96
C TRP A 42 22.46 -20.29 0.17
N THR A 43 21.68 -20.79 -0.77
CA THR A 43 22.01 -21.96 -1.60
C THR A 43 22.02 -21.59 -3.07
N ARG A 44 22.72 -22.38 -3.90
CA ARG A 44 22.84 -22.10 -5.35
C ARG A 44 21.49 -22.03 -6.05
N ASP A 45 20.58 -22.92 -5.71
CA ASP A 45 19.28 -23.01 -6.39
C ASP A 45 18.26 -21.99 -5.89
N ASN A 46 18.56 -21.30 -4.78
CA ASN A 46 17.75 -20.22 -4.22
C ASN A 46 18.32 -18.83 -4.52
N LEU A 47 19.37 -18.74 -5.30
CA LEU A 47 20.07 -17.49 -5.59
C LEU A 47 19.74 -16.99 -6.99
N VAL A 48 19.41 -15.70 -7.08
CA VAL A 48 19.28 -14.96 -8.34
C VAL A 48 20.26 -13.80 -8.30
N ILE A 49 21.15 -13.73 -9.29
CA ILE A 49 22.08 -12.63 -9.45
C ILE A 49 21.73 -11.88 -10.73
N ALA A 50 21.69 -10.57 -10.59
CA ALA A 50 21.52 -9.69 -11.73
C ALA A 50 22.72 -8.75 -11.84
N LEU A 51 23.27 -8.62 -13.02
CA LEU A 51 24.39 -7.77 -13.33
C LEU A 51 23.97 -6.69 -14.34
N GLY A 52 24.31 -5.45 -14.05
CA GLY A 52 24.04 -4.33 -14.95
C GLY A 52 25.18 -3.33 -14.91
N GLY A 53 25.54 -2.76 -16.08
CA GLY A 53 26.60 -1.78 -16.21
C GLY A 53 27.81 -2.31 -16.97
N ALA A 54 28.88 -1.51 -17.00
CA ALA A 54 30.15 -1.91 -17.64
C ALA A 54 30.97 -2.79 -16.67
N TYR A 55 31.07 -4.07 -16.95
CA TYR A 55 31.90 -5.00 -16.18
C TYR A 55 32.79 -5.84 -17.10
N PRO A 56 33.95 -6.36 -16.61
CA PRO A 56 34.85 -7.20 -17.40
C PRO A 56 34.15 -8.45 -17.89
N GLU A 57 34.45 -8.88 -19.10
CA GLU A 57 33.82 -10.06 -19.74
C GLU A 57 33.89 -11.32 -18.88
N GLY A 58 35.01 -11.55 -18.18
CA GLY A 58 35.20 -12.71 -17.29
C GLY A 58 34.49 -12.65 -15.95
N LEU A 59 33.82 -11.53 -15.59
CA LEU A 59 33.17 -11.37 -14.28
C LEU A 59 32.06 -12.40 -14.03
N PRO A 60 31.12 -12.68 -14.96
CA PRO A 60 30.08 -13.66 -14.73
C PRO A 60 30.62 -15.06 -14.42
N ALA A 61 31.64 -15.51 -15.20
CA ALA A 61 32.27 -16.82 -14.99
C ALA A 61 32.98 -16.92 -13.63
N ARG A 62 33.69 -15.86 -13.24
CA ARG A 62 34.35 -15.80 -11.90
C ARG A 62 33.31 -15.82 -10.78
N MET A 63 32.24 -15.04 -10.87
CA MET A 63 31.17 -15.05 -9.88
C MET A 63 30.51 -16.44 -9.78
N GLN A 64 30.26 -17.08 -10.91
CA GLN A 64 29.71 -18.46 -10.93
C GLN A 64 30.63 -19.45 -10.22
N ALA A 65 31.95 -19.37 -10.44
CA ALA A 65 32.95 -20.20 -9.78
C ALA A 65 33.02 -19.95 -8.27
N ASP A 66 32.95 -18.69 -7.84
CA ASP A 66 32.95 -18.32 -6.41
C ASP A 66 31.66 -18.81 -5.73
N LEU A 67 30.52 -18.69 -6.37
CA LEU A 67 29.22 -19.11 -5.85
C LEU A 67 29.03 -20.64 -5.88
N ALA A 68 29.81 -21.36 -6.66
CA ALA A 68 29.82 -22.82 -6.64
C ALA A 68 30.21 -23.41 -5.26
N ARG A 69 30.78 -22.59 -4.36
CA ARG A 69 31.06 -22.97 -2.96
C ARG A 69 29.82 -22.96 -2.06
N LEU A 70 28.72 -22.36 -2.48
CA LEU A 70 27.47 -22.39 -1.73
C LEU A 70 26.88 -23.81 -1.78
N PRO A 71 26.15 -24.23 -0.74
CA PRO A 71 25.44 -25.49 -0.74
C PRO A 71 24.50 -25.63 -1.95
N GLU A 72 24.32 -26.84 -2.41
CA GLU A 72 23.29 -27.19 -3.40
C GLU A 72 21.89 -27.22 -2.78
N GLY A 73 20.88 -27.22 -3.62
CA GLY A 73 19.48 -27.31 -3.21
C GLY A 73 18.81 -25.97 -3.01
N ALA A 74 17.53 -26.00 -2.85
CA ALA A 74 16.69 -24.85 -2.51
C ALA A 74 15.76 -25.25 -1.35
N PRO A 75 15.40 -24.29 -0.49
CA PRO A 75 14.37 -24.54 0.52
C PRO A 75 13.05 -24.91 -0.16
N ALA A 76 12.23 -25.70 0.52
CA ALA A 76 10.90 -26.02 0.03
C ALA A 76 10.13 -24.71 -0.31
N PRO A 77 9.42 -24.68 -1.44
CA PRO A 77 8.63 -23.50 -1.81
C PRO A 77 7.65 -23.12 -0.70
N THR A 78 7.72 -21.89 -0.24
CA THR A 78 6.72 -21.36 0.70
C THR A 78 5.47 -21.00 -0.09
N PRO A 79 4.28 -21.50 0.29
CA PRO A 79 3.02 -21.10 -0.34
C PRO A 79 2.84 -19.58 -0.30
N ALA A 80 2.13 -19.02 -1.28
CA ALA A 80 1.73 -17.63 -1.22
C ALA A 80 0.86 -17.41 0.02
N PRO A 81 1.09 -16.35 0.81
CA PRO A 81 0.22 -16.02 1.92
C PRO A 81 -1.23 -15.88 1.46
N SER A 82 -2.15 -16.46 2.20
CA SER A 82 -3.59 -16.36 1.98
C SER A 82 -4.23 -15.70 3.20
N PRO A 83 -4.16 -14.36 3.29
CA PRO A 83 -4.73 -13.63 4.41
C PRO A 83 -6.25 -13.74 4.42
N ALA A 84 -6.83 -13.77 5.63
CA ALA A 84 -8.27 -13.76 5.79
C ALA A 84 -8.87 -12.44 5.25
N ARG A 85 -10.00 -12.54 4.56
CA ARG A 85 -10.74 -11.35 4.16
C ARG A 85 -11.36 -10.69 5.39
N PRO A 86 -11.21 -9.38 5.59
CA PRO A 86 -11.90 -8.68 6.67
C PRO A 86 -13.42 -8.76 6.47
N SER A 87 -14.15 -8.71 7.58
CA SER A 87 -15.60 -8.57 7.61
C SER A 87 -15.94 -7.29 8.36
N GLY A 88 -16.60 -6.37 7.70
CA GLY A 88 -16.84 -5.02 8.20
C GLY A 88 -15.57 -4.19 8.28
N ARG A 89 -15.70 -3.01 8.91
CA ARG A 89 -14.57 -2.09 9.16
C ARG A 89 -13.98 -2.36 10.53
N GLN A 90 -12.76 -2.85 10.58
CA GLN A 90 -12.04 -3.12 11.82
C GLN A 90 -10.90 -2.12 11.99
N VAL A 91 -10.81 -1.49 13.15
CA VAL A 91 -9.93 -0.36 13.41
C VAL A 91 -8.91 -0.69 14.48
N THR A 92 -7.64 -0.43 14.21
CA THR A 92 -6.57 -0.40 15.19
C THR A 92 -6.09 1.04 15.35
N ILE A 93 -6.28 1.62 16.54
CA ILE A 93 -5.73 2.92 16.89
C ILE A 93 -4.41 2.69 17.60
N VAL A 94 -3.32 3.15 16.98
CA VAL A 94 -2.00 3.15 17.61
C VAL A 94 -1.86 4.48 18.36
N GLU A 95 -1.93 4.42 19.68
CA GLU A 95 -1.86 5.61 20.51
C GLU A 95 -0.43 6.13 20.60
N LYS A 96 -0.22 7.32 20.10
CA LYS A 96 1.06 8.01 20.11
C LYS A 96 0.86 9.50 20.35
N PRO A 97 1.57 10.09 21.31
CA PRO A 97 1.52 11.54 21.51
C PRO A 97 1.89 12.32 20.23
N GLY A 98 1.11 13.33 19.89
CA GLY A 98 1.37 14.18 18.72
C GLY A 98 0.17 15.04 18.35
N ALA A 99 0.42 16.09 17.56
CA ALA A 99 -0.60 17.03 17.09
C ALA A 99 -1.34 16.54 15.82
N SER A 100 -0.82 15.51 15.16
CA SER A 100 -1.35 15.03 13.90
C SER A 100 -1.65 13.54 13.96
N ALA A 101 -2.62 13.11 13.17
CA ALA A 101 -2.93 11.72 12.93
C ALA A 101 -2.39 11.24 11.57
N ALA A 102 -2.22 9.92 11.44
CA ALA A 102 -1.94 9.26 10.17
C ALA A 102 -2.90 8.09 9.99
N ILE A 103 -3.60 8.06 8.87
CA ILE A 103 -4.60 7.04 8.55
C ILE A 103 -4.04 6.14 7.45
N SER A 104 -4.17 4.85 7.63
CA SER A 104 -3.95 3.85 6.58
C SER A 104 -5.12 2.87 6.61
N PHE A 105 -5.66 2.50 5.46
CA PHE A 105 -6.66 1.44 5.40
C PHE A 105 -6.50 0.59 4.14
N GLY A 106 -6.98 -0.64 4.20
CA GLY A 106 -6.85 -1.56 3.08
C GLY A 106 -7.34 -2.97 3.38
N TYR A 107 -7.09 -3.83 2.41
CA TYR A 107 -7.49 -5.24 2.42
C TYR A 107 -6.67 -6.05 1.39
N PRO A 108 -6.61 -7.39 1.53
CA PRO A 108 -5.92 -8.23 0.56
C PRO A 108 -6.59 -8.19 -0.81
N ILE A 109 -5.78 -8.09 -1.88
CA ILE A 109 -6.25 -8.22 -3.26
C ILE A 109 -5.47 -9.29 -4.00
N ASP A 110 -6.13 -9.98 -4.93
CA ASP A 110 -5.49 -10.99 -5.78
C ASP A 110 -5.21 -10.42 -7.17
N VAL A 111 -4.31 -9.45 -7.21
CA VAL A 111 -3.86 -8.79 -8.45
C VAL A 111 -2.34 -8.74 -8.44
N LYS A 112 -1.71 -9.13 -9.55
CA LYS A 112 -0.24 -9.18 -9.68
C LYS A 112 0.21 -8.64 -11.02
N ARG A 113 1.41 -8.09 -11.06
CA ARG A 113 2.08 -7.68 -12.30
C ARG A 113 2.01 -8.77 -13.36
N GLY A 114 1.84 -8.39 -14.61
CA GLY A 114 1.78 -9.29 -15.75
C GLY A 114 0.37 -9.69 -16.18
N THR A 115 -0.65 -9.53 -15.35
CA THR A 115 -2.05 -9.77 -15.73
C THR A 115 -2.68 -8.53 -16.37
N ARG A 116 -3.59 -8.69 -17.32
CA ARG A 116 -4.32 -7.58 -17.95
C ARG A 116 -5.10 -6.78 -16.91
N GLU A 117 -5.68 -7.47 -15.93
CA GLU A 117 -6.43 -6.89 -14.83
C GLU A 117 -5.56 -5.98 -13.92
N PHE A 118 -4.29 -6.34 -13.69
CA PHE A 118 -3.34 -5.50 -12.97
C PHE A 118 -3.16 -4.14 -13.67
N TYR A 119 -2.97 -4.15 -14.98
CA TYR A 119 -2.77 -2.90 -15.73
C TYR A 119 -4.04 -2.06 -15.81
N ALA A 120 -5.20 -2.69 -15.91
CA ALA A 120 -6.49 -2.02 -15.83
C ALA A 120 -6.69 -1.33 -14.48
N LEU A 121 -6.44 -2.07 -13.39
CA LEU A 121 -6.55 -1.52 -12.03
C LEU A 121 -5.49 -0.46 -11.74
N TRP A 122 -4.30 -0.56 -12.33
CA TRP A 122 -3.28 0.49 -12.19
C TRP A 122 -3.75 1.83 -12.74
N ILE A 123 -4.44 1.85 -13.88
CA ILE A 123 -4.99 3.09 -14.43
C ILE A 123 -5.97 3.72 -13.42
N ALA A 124 -6.89 2.94 -12.86
CA ALA A 124 -7.83 3.44 -11.86
C ALA A 124 -7.13 3.90 -10.57
N ASN A 125 -6.12 3.16 -10.11
CA ASN A 125 -5.33 3.54 -8.93
C ASN A 125 -4.53 4.82 -9.15
N SER A 126 -3.97 5.01 -10.34
CA SER A 126 -3.25 6.24 -10.69
C SER A 126 -4.17 7.46 -10.66
N TRP A 127 -5.39 7.33 -11.16
CA TRP A 127 -6.40 8.38 -11.03
C TRP A 127 -6.76 8.62 -9.56
N LEU A 128 -7.00 7.56 -8.80
CA LEU A 128 -7.44 7.67 -7.41
C LEU A 128 -6.39 8.31 -6.51
N GLY A 129 -5.15 7.82 -6.53
CA GLY A 129 -4.15 8.24 -5.56
C GLY A 129 -2.71 7.93 -5.95
N GLU A 130 -2.27 8.20 -7.19
CA GLU A 130 -0.87 8.02 -7.60
C GLU A 130 0.08 8.72 -6.65
N HIS A 131 1.14 8.03 -6.25
CA HIS A 131 2.09 8.53 -5.27
C HIS A 131 2.72 9.86 -5.72
N ARG A 132 2.59 10.89 -4.87
CA ARG A 132 3.09 12.26 -5.12
C ARG A 132 2.57 12.94 -6.40
N ASN A 133 1.48 12.46 -6.96
CA ASN A 133 0.81 13.12 -8.06
C ASN A 133 -0.28 14.05 -7.53
N SER A 134 -0.05 15.37 -7.66
CA SER A 134 -1.01 16.38 -7.23
C SER A 134 -2.31 16.39 -8.04
N SER A 135 -2.33 15.76 -9.21
CA SER A 135 -3.54 15.63 -10.03
C SER A 135 -4.40 14.43 -9.65
N SER A 136 -3.96 13.58 -8.71
CA SER A 136 -4.74 12.43 -8.28
C SER A 136 -5.97 12.85 -7.48
N HIS A 137 -7.04 12.07 -7.59
CA HIS A 137 -8.35 12.43 -7.07
C HIS A 137 -8.36 12.65 -5.55
N LEU A 138 -7.79 11.73 -4.77
CA LEU A 138 -7.70 11.90 -3.30
C LEU A 138 -6.94 13.16 -2.91
N TYR A 139 -5.85 13.46 -3.61
CA TYR A 139 -5.07 14.67 -3.36
C TYR A 139 -5.89 15.92 -3.66
N GLN A 140 -6.63 15.94 -4.78
CA GLN A 140 -7.52 17.07 -5.13
C GLN A 140 -8.63 17.27 -4.10
N VAL A 141 -9.29 16.18 -3.68
CA VAL A 141 -10.39 16.24 -2.72
C VAL A 141 -9.92 16.63 -1.32
N ILE A 142 -8.87 15.99 -0.80
CA ILE A 142 -8.48 16.13 0.61
C ILE A 142 -7.52 17.31 0.79
N ARG A 143 -6.49 17.41 -0.04
CA ARG A 143 -5.48 18.44 0.11
C ARG A 143 -5.84 19.74 -0.61
N GLU A 144 -6.04 19.72 -1.93
CA GLU A 144 -6.22 20.98 -2.69
C GLU A 144 -7.49 21.69 -2.30
N ALA A 145 -8.62 21.01 -2.29
CA ALA A 145 -9.89 21.62 -1.94
C ALA A 145 -9.96 22.02 -0.44
N ARG A 146 -9.42 21.21 0.45
CA ARG A 146 -9.63 21.33 1.90
C ARG A 146 -8.41 21.77 2.70
N GLY A 147 -7.20 21.61 2.17
CA GLY A 147 -5.97 22.02 2.86
C GLY A 147 -5.59 21.14 4.04
N MET A 148 -6.05 19.89 4.10
CA MET A 148 -5.95 19.09 5.30
C MET A 148 -4.57 18.47 5.53
N ASN A 149 -3.82 18.16 4.47
CA ASN A 149 -2.59 17.37 4.60
C ASN A 149 -1.64 17.53 3.41
N TYR A 150 -0.65 16.60 3.28
CA TYR A 150 0.33 16.57 2.20
C TYR A 150 0.42 15.23 1.47
N GLY A 151 -0.35 14.22 1.86
CA GLY A 151 -0.22 12.90 1.27
C GLY A 151 -1.50 12.07 1.33
N ASP A 152 -2.10 11.89 0.15
CA ASP A 152 -3.34 11.16 -0.07
C ASP A 152 -3.12 10.20 -1.22
N TYR A 153 -2.66 8.98 -0.90
CA TYR A 153 -2.16 8.03 -1.87
C TYR A 153 -2.89 6.70 -1.78
N SER A 154 -2.99 6.01 -2.92
CA SER A 154 -3.49 4.64 -3.00
C SER A 154 -2.51 3.73 -3.73
N TYR A 155 -2.53 2.44 -3.41
CA TYR A 155 -1.64 1.43 -3.96
C TYR A 155 -2.37 0.12 -4.16
N ILE A 156 -1.99 -0.60 -5.21
CA ILE A 156 -2.48 -1.95 -5.53
C ILE A 156 -1.38 -3.01 -5.39
N GLU A 157 -0.21 -2.60 -4.99
CA GLU A 157 0.94 -3.47 -4.70
C GLU A 157 1.78 -2.87 -3.57
N ALA A 158 2.69 -3.66 -3.02
CA ALA A 158 3.53 -3.23 -1.90
C ALA A 158 4.33 -1.97 -2.24
N PHE A 159 4.13 -0.94 -1.43
CA PHE A 159 4.89 0.30 -1.46
C PHE A 159 5.42 0.56 -0.06
N PRO A 160 6.62 0.03 0.31
CA PRO A 160 7.02 -0.10 1.71
C PRO A 160 7.13 1.24 2.43
N ASN A 161 7.91 2.17 1.97
CA ASN A 161 8.04 3.48 2.61
C ASN A 161 8.02 4.58 1.55
N GLY A 162 7.07 5.49 1.66
CA GLY A 162 7.00 6.63 0.78
C GLY A 162 8.33 7.39 0.73
N GLY A 163 8.88 7.76 1.90
CA GLY A 163 10.19 8.42 1.99
C GLY A 163 10.42 9.45 0.91
N ALA A 164 11.58 9.43 0.29
CA ALA A 164 11.94 10.24 -0.88
C ALA A 164 11.57 9.58 -2.23
N LEU A 165 11.01 8.36 -2.22
CA LEU A 165 10.62 7.66 -3.45
C LEU A 165 9.52 8.44 -4.18
N THR A 166 9.69 8.59 -5.48
CA THR A 166 8.72 9.23 -6.37
C THR A 166 8.14 8.26 -7.40
N MET A 167 8.82 7.15 -7.61
CA MET A 167 8.47 6.11 -8.59
C MET A 167 8.13 4.80 -7.89
N PRO A 168 7.41 3.89 -8.54
CA PRO A 168 7.19 2.55 -8.01
C PRO A 168 8.52 1.86 -7.68
N PRO A 169 8.70 1.34 -6.45
CA PRO A 169 9.96 0.70 -6.07
C PRO A 169 10.13 -0.65 -6.77
N THR A 170 11.37 -1.02 -7.01
CA THR A 170 11.77 -2.37 -7.44
C THR A 170 12.35 -3.17 -6.27
N GLY A 171 12.41 -4.50 -6.39
CA GLY A 171 12.95 -5.37 -5.35
C GLY A 171 12.05 -5.54 -4.12
N VAL A 172 10.76 -5.23 -4.25
CA VAL A 172 9.75 -5.36 -3.18
C VAL A 172 8.64 -6.34 -3.56
N GLY A 173 8.93 -7.25 -4.48
CA GLY A 173 7.98 -8.23 -4.98
C GLY A 173 7.31 -9.03 -3.87
N ARG A 174 5.98 -9.22 -3.97
CA ARG A 174 5.18 -10.01 -3.03
C ARG A 174 4.30 -11.00 -3.76
N ARG A 175 4.10 -12.17 -3.17
CA ARG A 175 3.20 -13.21 -3.70
C ARG A 175 1.73 -12.95 -3.38
N SER A 176 1.45 -12.10 -2.39
CA SER A 176 0.13 -11.62 -2.03
C SER A 176 0.17 -10.11 -1.86
N GLN A 177 -0.78 -9.43 -2.45
CA GLN A 177 -0.83 -7.96 -2.47
C GLN A 177 -1.99 -7.44 -1.62
N MET A 178 -2.00 -6.14 -1.33
CA MET A 178 -3.14 -5.45 -0.75
C MET A 178 -3.43 -4.15 -1.49
N PHE A 179 -4.69 -3.79 -1.54
CA PHE A 179 -5.09 -2.42 -1.79
C PHE A 179 -4.88 -1.63 -0.51
N GLU A 180 -4.25 -0.48 -0.60
CA GLU A 180 -3.94 0.37 0.54
C GLU A 180 -4.16 1.83 0.19
N VAL A 181 -4.72 2.59 1.13
CA VAL A 181 -4.81 4.05 1.07
C VAL A 181 -4.08 4.66 2.25
N TRP A 182 -3.33 5.74 2.01
CA TRP A 182 -2.64 6.53 3.04
C TRP A 182 -3.10 7.97 3.01
N ILE A 183 -3.52 8.48 4.18
CA ILE A 183 -3.92 9.88 4.38
C ILE A 183 -3.10 10.42 5.55
N ARG A 184 -2.15 11.33 5.28
CA ARG A 184 -1.23 11.83 6.32
C ARG A 184 -0.36 13.04 5.92
N PRO A 185 0.08 13.87 6.91
CA PRO A 185 -0.48 13.98 8.25
C PRO A 185 -1.83 14.70 8.20
N VAL A 186 -2.70 14.43 9.15
CA VAL A 186 -4.01 15.08 9.27
C VAL A 186 -4.09 15.75 10.63
N PRO A 187 -4.61 17.00 10.78
CA PRO A 187 -4.92 17.56 12.07
C PRO A 187 -5.80 16.61 12.87
N ARG A 188 -5.51 16.46 14.17
CA ARG A 188 -6.18 15.51 15.03
C ARG A 188 -7.71 15.63 15.00
N GLU A 189 -8.21 16.84 15.10
CA GLU A 189 -9.62 17.19 15.08
C GLU A 189 -10.33 16.87 13.77
N GLN A 190 -9.58 16.74 12.68
CA GLN A 190 -10.10 16.44 11.34
C GLN A 190 -9.95 14.95 10.95
N THR A 191 -9.45 14.10 11.86
CA THR A 191 -9.15 12.69 11.55
C THR A 191 -10.38 11.92 11.04
N VAL A 192 -11.53 12.09 11.68
CA VAL A 192 -12.77 11.38 11.32
C VAL A 192 -13.29 11.88 9.97
N PHE A 193 -13.25 13.18 9.72
CA PHE A 193 -13.65 13.77 8.44
C PHE A 193 -12.76 13.24 7.29
N ALA A 194 -11.42 13.24 7.48
CA ALA A 194 -10.49 12.76 6.46
C ALA A 194 -10.69 11.27 6.14
N LEU A 195 -10.96 10.44 7.16
CA LEU A 195 -11.30 9.02 6.96
C LEU A 195 -12.58 8.88 6.13
N ARG A 196 -13.64 9.64 6.47
CA ARG A 196 -14.90 9.64 5.73
C ARG A 196 -14.71 10.08 4.28
N ALA A 197 -13.96 11.15 4.06
CA ALA A 197 -13.66 11.64 2.71
C ALA A 197 -12.99 10.53 1.87
N ALA A 198 -11.91 9.93 2.38
CA ALA A 198 -11.19 8.90 1.65
C ALA A 198 -12.05 7.65 1.38
N LEU A 199 -12.80 7.16 2.36
CA LEU A 199 -13.68 5.99 2.20
C LEU A 199 -14.80 6.26 1.20
N ARG A 200 -15.41 7.47 1.26
CA ARG A 200 -16.43 7.89 0.31
C ARG A 200 -15.91 7.91 -1.13
N GLU A 201 -14.73 8.46 -1.36
CA GLU A 201 -14.16 8.53 -2.71
C GLU A 201 -13.81 7.14 -3.27
N VAL A 202 -13.29 6.23 -2.43
CA VAL A 202 -13.09 4.83 -2.84
C VAL A 202 -14.42 4.15 -3.17
N GLU A 203 -15.47 4.37 -2.37
CA GLU A 203 -16.81 3.82 -2.64
C GLU A 203 -17.42 4.40 -3.92
N LEU A 204 -17.32 5.71 -4.13
CA LEU A 204 -17.82 6.35 -5.33
C LEU A 204 -17.13 5.78 -6.58
N LEU A 205 -15.82 5.63 -6.57
CA LEU A 205 -15.09 5.00 -7.67
C LEU A 205 -15.55 3.55 -7.87
N ALA A 206 -15.66 2.76 -6.81
CA ALA A 206 -16.10 1.36 -6.88
C ALA A 206 -17.51 1.22 -7.48
N ARG A 207 -18.41 2.17 -7.20
CA ARG A 207 -19.80 2.15 -7.67
C ARG A 207 -19.97 2.69 -9.09
N ARG A 208 -19.40 3.86 -9.40
CA ARG A 208 -19.58 4.53 -10.70
C ARG A 208 -18.56 4.14 -11.75
N GLY A 209 -17.38 3.68 -11.32
CA GLY A 209 -16.21 3.54 -12.17
C GLY A 209 -15.60 4.89 -12.55
N MET A 210 -14.64 4.84 -13.47
CA MET A 210 -14.08 6.04 -14.11
C MET A 210 -14.98 6.48 -15.26
N THR A 211 -15.00 7.77 -15.52
CA THR A 211 -15.56 8.36 -16.76
C THR A 211 -14.54 8.27 -17.89
N GLU A 212 -14.99 8.43 -19.14
CA GLU A 212 -14.11 8.47 -20.31
C GLU A 212 -13.03 9.56 -20.19
N THR A 213 -13.42 10.74 -19.71
CA THR A 213 -12.48 11.87 -19.52
C THR A 213 -11.40 11.54 -18.49
N GLU A 214 -11.77 10.96 -17.36
CA GLU A 214 -10.83 10.54 -16.30
C GLU A 214 -9.88 9.44 -16.80
N PHE A 215 -10.42 8.46 -17.51
CA PHE A 215 -9.65 7.37 -18.09
C PHE A 215 -8.62 7.86 -19.11
N GLU A 216 -9.04 8.64 -20.10
CA GLU A 216 -8.15 9.12 -21.16
C GLU A 216 -7.08 10.08 -20.62
N ALA A 217 -7.43 10.96 -19.67
CA ALA A 217 -6.46 11.84 -19.04
C ALA A 217 -5.40 11.04 -18.27
N THR A 218 -5.82 10.05 -17.49
CA THR A 218 -4.92 9.21 -16.71
C THR A 218 -4.04 8.31 -17.60
N ARG A 219 -4.62 7.71 -18.62
CA ARG A 219 -3.89 6.91 -19.61
C ARG A 219 -2.80 7.72 -20.31
N LYS A 220 -3.12 8.94 -20.72
CA LYS A 220 -2.19 9.89 -21.32
C LYS A 220 -1.07 10.31 -20.35
N PHE A 221 -1.41 10.54 -19.09
CA PHE A 221 -0.43 10.80 -18.03
C PHE A 221 0.51 9.61 -17.88
N LEU A 222 0.00 8.40 -17.65
CA LEU A 222 0.80 7.19 -17.43
C LEU A 222 1.67 6.85 -18.63
N SER A 223 1.22 7.09 -19.86
CA SER A 223 2.03 6.82 -21.06
C SER A 223 3.33 7.63 -21.08
N LYS A 224 3.32 8.84 -20.53
CA LYS A 224 4.50 9.69 -20.36
C LYS A 224 5.27 9.40 -19.07
N TYR A 225 4.55 9.27 -17.97
CA TYR A 225 5.13 9.05 -16.64
C TYR A 225 5.91 7.73 -16.55
N SER A 226 5.43 6.68 -17.21
CA SER A 226 6.12 5.38 -17.27
C SER A 226 7.49 5.41 -17.94
N LEU A 227 7.82 6.47 -18.67
CA LEU A 227 9.15 6.65 -19.26
C LEU A 227 10.22 6.88 -18.18
N HIS A 228 9.83 7.42 -17.02
CA HIS A 228 10.70 7.70 -15.90
C HIS A 228 10.90 6.50 -14.95
N PHE A 229 10.16 5.41 -15.12
CA PHE A 229 10.20 4.27 -14.19
C PHE A 229 11.54 3.51 -14.20
N ALA A 230 12.31 3.62 -15.26
CA ALA A 230 13.58 2.90 -15.41
C ALA A 230 14.61 3.74 -16.18
N GLU A 231 14.93 4.92 -15.71
CA GLU A 231 15.91 5.81 -16.32
C GLU A 231 17.35 5.31 -16.10
N THR A 232 17.64 4.81 -14.91
CA THR A 232 18.96 4.33 -14.50
C THR A 232 19.17 2.84 -14.80
N THR A 233 20.42 2.42 -14.89
CA THR A 233 20.77 1.00 -15.00
C THR A 233 20.29 0.20 -13.80
N MET A 234 20.34 0.79 -12.58
CA MET A 234 19.89 0.12 -11.36
C MET A 234 18.38 -0.13 -11.36
N GLU A 235 17.59 0.84 -11.79
CA GLU A 235 16.14 0.67 -11.91
C GLU A 235 15.78 -0.40 -12.95
N ARG A 236 16.43 -0.37 -14.12
CA ARG A 236 16.25 -1.41 -15.16
C ARG A 236 16.58 -2.80 -14.64
N LEU A 237 17.68 -2.90 -13.89
CA LEU A 237 18.09 -4.15 -13.26
C LEU A 237 17.06 -4.62 -12.21
N GLY A 238 16.57 -3.70 -11.39
CA GLY A 238 15.52 -3.98 -10.41
C GLY A 238 14.24 -4.50 -11.06
N TYR A 239 13.79 -3.89 -12.16
CA TYR A 239 12.63 -4.39 -12.91
C TYR A 239 12.89 -5.77 -13.53
N ALA A 240 14.10 -6.05 -14.03
CA ALA A 240 14.44 -7.37 -14.58
C ALA A 240 14.41 -8.47 -13.49
N VAL A 241 14.83 -8.15 -12.26
CA VAL A 241 14.71 -9.07 -11.11
C VAL A 241 13.24 -9.29 -10.74
N ASP A 242 12.44 -8.23 -10.71
CA ASP A 242 11.01 -8.32 -10.44
C ASP A 242 10.27 -9.13 -11.52
N ASP A 243 10.62 -8.93 -12.79
CA ASP A 243 10.07 -9.69 -13.92
C ASP A 243 10.28 -11.20 -13.72
N ARG A 244 11.49 -11.59 -13.30
CA ARG A 244 11.79 -12.99 -12.97
C ARG A 244 10.95 -13.49 -11.79
N PHE A 245 10.79 -12.66 -10.74
CA PHE A 245 10.00 -13.02 -9.55
C PHE A 245 8.52 -13.26 -9.89
N TYR A 246 7.94 -12.40 -10.74
CA TYR A 246 6.53 -12.49 -11.15
C TYR A 246 6.29 -13.43 -12.33
N GLY A 247 7.34 -13.93 -13.00
CA GLY A 247 7.23 -14.72 -14.24
C GLY A 247 6.68 -13.87 -15.39
N VAL A 248 7.05 -12.61 -15.47
CA VAL A 248 6.64 -11.66 -16.52
C VAL A 248 7.83 -11.39 -17.42
N ASP A 249 7.59 -11.31 -18.71
CA ASP A 249 8.60 -10.87 -19.68
C ASP A 249 8.38 -9.39 -20.01
N GLY A 250 9.30 -8.55 -19.52
CA GLY A 250 9.34 -7.13 -19.82
C GLY A 250 8.12 -6.36 -19.31
N HIS A 251 7.90 -6.35 -17.97
CA HIS A 251 6.78 -5.65 -17.33
C HIS A 251 6.54 -4.23 -17.85
N LEU A 252 7.60 -3.41 -17.95
CA LEU A 252 7.44 -2.01 -18.39
C LEU A 252 7.02 -1.90 -19.87
N ALA A 253 7.56 -2.74 -20.75
CA ALA A 253 7.15 -2.78 -22.14
C ALA A 253 5.70 -3.25 -22.26
N LYS A 254 5.33 -4.27 -21.49
CA LYS A 254 3.95 -4.77 -21.40
C LYS A 254 3.00 -3.71 -20.85
N PHE A 255 3.40 -2.98 -19.81
CA PHE A 255 2.61 -1.89 -19.22
C PHE A 255 2.29 -0.82 -20.28
N ARG A 256 3.32 -0.33 -20.99
CA ARG A 256 3.12 0.68 -22.05
C ARG A 256 2.20 0.20 -23.16
N ARG A 257 2.32 -1.06 -23.57
CA ARG A 257 1.41 -1.67 -24.55
C ARG A 257 -0.02 -1.74 -24.00
N MET A 258 -0.19 -2.19 -22.75
CA MET A 258 -1.49 -2.28 -22.10
C MET A 258 -2.18 -0.92 -21.95
N LEU A 259 -1.44 0.16 -21.75
CA LEU A 259 -2.02 1.51 -21.75
C LEU A 259 -2.72 1.86 -23.07
N GLY A 260 -2.28 1.28 -24.21
CA GLY A 260 -2.92 1.45 -25.52
C GLY A 260 -4.05 0.47 -25.81
N GLU A 261 -4.10 -0.66 -25.10
CA GLU A 261 -5.01 -1.78 -25.42
C GLU A 261 -6.15 -1.93 -24.41
N VAL A 262 -5.96 -1.53 -23.15
CA VAL A 262 -6.96 -1.67 -22.10
C VAL A 262 -8.07 -0.66 -22.33
N THR A 263 -9.32 -1.12 -22.24
CA THR A 263 -10.51 -0.29 -22.43
C THR A 263 -11.05 0.25 -21.10
N LEU A 264 -11.85 1.31 -21.17
CA LEU A 264 -12.57 1.84 -20.00
C LEU A 264 -13.47 0.79 -19.34
N GLU A 265 -14.12 -0.05 -20.14
CA GLU A 265 -14.96 -1.13 -19.63
C GLU A 265 -14.15 -2.13 -18.79
N GLU A 266 -12.96 -2.52 -19.23
CA GLU A 266 -12.06 -3.40 -18.49
C GLU A 266 -11.54 -2.75 -17.20
N VAL A 267 -11.21 -1.46 -17.25
CA VAL A 267 -10.83 -0.70 -16.05
C VAL A 267 -11.98 -0.70 -15.04
N ASN A 268 -13.18 -0.37 -15.49
CA ASN A 268 -14.35 -0.31 -14.62
C ASN A 268 -14.79 -1.71 -14.11
N ALA A 269 -14.55 -2.77 -14.89
CA ALA A 269 -14.73 -4.14 -14.42
C ALA A 269 -13.74 -4.51 -13.31
N ALA A 270 -12.45 -4.16 -13.48
CA ALA A 270 -11.42 -4.35 -12.46
C ALA A 270 -11.71 -3.54 -11.18
N VAL A 271 -12.14 -2.29 -11.33
CA VAL A 271 -12.58 -1.43 -10.21
C VAL A 271 -13.69 -2.10 -9.41
N ARG A 272 -14.79 -2.51 -10.07
CA ARG A 272 -15.92 -3.17 -9.39
C ARG A 272 -15.56 -4.49 -8.72
N LYS A 273 -14.60 -5.21 -9.28
CA LYS A 273 -14.14 -6.49 -8.74
C LYS A 273 -13.24 -6.31 -7.51
N HIS A 274 -12.37 -5.31 -7.52
CA HIS A 274 -11.28 -5.20 -6.55
C HIS A 274 -11.43 -4.06 -5.55
N LEU A 275 -12.14 -2.97 -5.87
CA LEU A 275 -12.28 -1.85 -4.95
C LEU A 275 -13.56 -1.93 -4.13
N ARG A 276 -13.45 -1.64 -2.85
CA ARG A 276 -14.55 -1.58 -1.88
C ARG A 276 -14.19 -0.68 -0.71
N ALA A 277 -15.17 -0.17 -0.01
CA ALA A 277 -15.01 0.67 1.18
C ALA A 277 -15.62 0.04 2.45
N ASP A 278 -16.08 -1.20 2.39
CA ASP A 278 -16.78 -1.86 3.51
C ASP A 278 -15.85 -2.83 4.27
N ASP A 279 -15.55 -3.99 3.73
CA ASP A 279 -14.79 -5.04 4.41
C ASP A 279 -13.29 -4.75 4.38
N LEU A 280 -12.79 -3.97 5.35
CA LEU A 280 -11.40 -3.50 5.36
C LEU A 280 -10.81 -3.33 6.77
N ARG A 281 -9.49 -3.27 6.85
CA ARG A 281 -8.73 -2.92 8.04
C ARG A 281 -8.35 -1.45 7.97
N ILE A 282 -8.43 -0.78 9.12
CA ILE A 282 -8.06 0.63 9.29
C ILE A 282 -7.02 0.71 10.41
N ALA A 283 -5.89 1.35 10.16
CA ALA A 283 -4.90 1.69 11.18
C ALA A 283 -4.76 3.21 11.28
N ILE A 284 -5.00 3.74 12.47
CA ILE A 284 -4.89 5.17 12.73
C ILE A 284 -3.83 5.38 13.81
N VAL A 285 -2.82 6.19 13.53
CA VAL A 285 -1.88 6.65 14.56
C VAL A 285 -2.35 8.02 15.02
N ALA A 286 -2.69 8.15 16.29
CA ALA A 286 -3.20 9.40 16.85
C ALA A 286 -2.93 9.47 18.36
N SER A 287 -3.01 10.67 18.93
CA SER A 287 -3.17 10.87 20.37
C SER A 287 -4.64 10.77 20.77
N ASP A 288 -4.92 10.68 22.06
CA ASP A 288 -6.29 10.62 22.63
C ASP A 288 -7.13 9.50 21.98
N ALA A 289 -6.58 8.29 21.95
CA ALA A 289 -7.14 7.15 21.26
C ALA A 289 -8.57 6.80 21.71
N GLU A 290 -8.90 6.97 22.97
CA GLU A 290 -10.24 6.69 23.49
C GLU A 290 -11.27 7.71 22.97
N ALA A 291 -10.93 9.00 22.93
CA ALA A 291 -11.81 10.02 22.36
C ALA A 291 -12.04 9.78 20.85
N LEU A 292 -10.98 9.39 20.13
CA LEU A 292 -11.11 9.01 18.70
C LEU A 292 -11.99 7.78 18.54
N LYS A 293 -11.83 6.75 19.37
CA LYS A 293 -12.70 5.55 19.38
C LYS A 293 -14.17 5.93 19.55
N GLN A 294 -14.46 6.77 20.54
CA GLN A 294 -15.83 7.23 20.76
C GLN A 294 -16.39 7.98 19.56
N ALA A 295 -15.59 8.85 18.93
CA ALA A 295 -16.00 9.58 17.72
C ALA A 295 -16.28 8.65 16.54
N LEU A 296 -15.46 7.62 16.33
CA LEU A 296 -15.65 6.63 15.27
C LEU A 296 -16.89 5.75 15.49
N VAL A 297 -17.14 5.34 16.73
CA VAL A 297 -18.25 4.44 17.10
C VAL A 297 -19.59 5.17 17.14
N SER A 298 -19.60 6.42 17.60
CA SER A 298 -20.84 7.22 17.66
C SER A 298 -21.41 7.51 16.27
N ASP A 299 -20.54 7.49 15.26
CA ASP A 299 -20.86 7.85 13.87
C ASP A 299 -21.54 9.23 13.73
N ALA A 300 -21.37 10.10 14.74
CA ALA A 300 -21.88 11.47 14.74
C ALA A 300 -21.23 12.27 13.60
N PRO A 301 -21.93 13.24 13.02
CA PRO A 301 -21.34 14.10 12.00
C PRO A 301 -20.02 14.73 12.45
N SER A 302 -19.03 14.72 11.57
CA SER A 302 -17.68 15.26 11.81
C SER A 302 -17.45 16.49 10.92
N PRO A 303 -17.90 17.69 11.33
CA PRO A 303 -17.73 18.89 10.51
C PRO A 303 -16.25 19.26 10.39
N ILE A 304 -15.89 19.89 9.26
CA ILE A 304 -14.60 20.52 9.06
C ILE A 304 -14.70 22.00 9.37
N ASP A 305 -13.69 22.56 10.05
CA ASP A 305 -13.58 23.98 10.31
C ASP A 305 -12.43 24.58 9.48
N TYR A 306 -12.73 25.55 8.65
CA TYR A 306 -11.77 26.29 7.84
C TYR A 306 -11.34 27.62 8.46
N GLY A 307 -11.82 27.94 9.65
CA GLY A 307 -11.61 29.24 10.28
C GLY A 307 -12.14 30.36 9.37
N THR A 308 -11.26 31.29 8.99
CA THR A 308 -11.59 32.43 8.13
C THR A 308 -11.31 32.17 6.63
N VAL A 309 -10.84 30.99 6.27
CA VAL A 309 -10.49 30.69 4.86
C VAL A 309 -11.77 30.40 4.06
N PRO A 310 -12.10 31.24 3.06
CA PRO A 310 -13.29 31.01 2.26
C PRO A 310 -13.12 29.76 1.38
N LYS A 311 -14.21 29.03 1.19
CA LYS A 311 -14.26 27.84 0.32
C LYS A 311 -15.35 28.01 -0.75
N PRO A 312 -15.14 27.43 -1.95
CA PRO A 312 -16.18 27.36 -2.98
C PRO A 312 -17.46 26.69 -2.47
N ALA A 313 -18.61 27.11 -2.99
CA ALA A 313 -19.90 26.58 -2.57
C ALA A 313 -20.03 25.07 -2.80
N GLU A 314 -19.47 24.57 -3.89
CA GLU A 314 -19.43 23.14 -4.22
C GLU A 314 -18.63 22.30 -3.20
N VAL A 315 -17.53 22.86 -2.66
CA VAL A 315 -16.74 22.20 -1.60
C VAL A 315 -17.57 22.11 -0.32
N LEU A 316 -18.25 23.21 0.05
CA LEU A 316 -19.08 23.24 1.25
C LEU A 316 -20.32 22.32 1.14
N GLU A 317 -20.86 22.14 -0.06
CA GLU A 317 -21.95 21.18 -0.29
C GLU A 317 -21.45 19.73 -0.14
N GLU A 318 -20.31 19.42 -0.74
CA GLU A 318 -19.69 18.10 -0.61
C GLU A 318 -19.29 17.80 0.84
N ASP A 319 -18.84 18.80 1.61
CA ASP A 319 -18.55 18.64 3.03
C ASP A 319 -19.76 18.18 3.85
N ARG A 320 -20.97 18.64 3.51
CA ARG A 320 -22.22 18.19 4.15
C ARG A 320 -22.50 16.71 3.94
N GLU A 321 -22.08 16.19 2.78
CA GLU A 321 -22.17 14.76 2.48
C GLU A 321 -21.07 13.97 3.19
N ILE A 322 -19.82 14.44 3.10
CA ILE A 322 -18.65 13.78 3.72
C ILE A 322 -18.82 13.66 5.22
N MET A 323 -19.18 14.76 5.92
CA MET A 323 -19.30 14.77 7.37
C MET A 323 -20.32 13.75 7.92
N LYS A 324 -21.27 13.31 7.10
CA LYS A 324 -22.31 12.34 7.45
C LYS A 324 -22.09 10.97 6.82
N TYR A 325 -21.01 10.78 6.02
CA TYR A 325 -20.75 9.49 5.39
C TYR A 325 -20.65 8.38 6.48
N PRO A 326 -21.43 7.30 6.41
CA PRO A 326 -21.56 6.35 7.51
C PRO A 326 -20.29 5.50 7.64
N LEU A 327 -19.68 5.50 8.82
CA LEU A 327 -18.53 4.66 9.13
C LEU A 327 -18.92 3.25 9.51
N LYS A 328 -20.07 3.05 10.14
CA LYS A 328 -20.61 1.73 10.57
C LYS A 328 -19.58 0.90 11.37
N ILE A 329 -18.83 1.57 12.25
CA ILE A 329 -17.80 0.96 13.10
C ILE A 329 -18.42 0.65 14.46
N ARG A 330 -18.34 -0.59 14.92
CA ARG A 330 -18.85 -1.00 16.23
C ARG A 330 -17.74 -0.91 17.27
N ALA A 331 -18.09 -0.70 18.55
CA ALA A 331 -17.12 -0.58 19.64
C ALA A 331 -16.17 -1.79 19.76
N GLN A 332 -16.68 -2.98 19.50
CA GLN A 332 -15.92 -4.23 19.50
C GLN A 332 -14.95 -4.38 18.33
N ASP A 333 -15.14 -3.60 17.26
CA ASP A 333 -14.28 -3.61 16.08
C ASP A 333 -13.14 -2.59 16.19
N VAL A 334 -13.04 -1.86 17.32
CA VAL A 334 -12.00 -0.86 17.58
C VAL A 334 -11.07 -1.33 18.69
N ARG A 335 -9.81 -1.50 18.36
CA ARG A 335 -8.74 -1.81 19.30
C ARG A 335 -7.78 -0.65 19.43
N ILE A 336 -7.34 -0.38 20.67
CA ILE A 336 -6.30 0.61 20.99
C ILE A 336 -5.03 -0.14 21.35
N VAL A 337 -3.90 0.30 20.81
CA VAL A 337 -2.57 -0.26 21.06
C VAL A 337 -1.61 0.90 21.37
N PRO A 338 -1.00 0.94 22.53
CA PRO A 338 0.08 1.90 22.80
C PRO A 338 1.24 1.72 21.81
N VAL A 339 1.82 2.82 21.33
CA VAL A 339 2.89 2.76 20.33
C VAL A 339 4.09 1.94 20.81
N ASP A 340 4.38 1.96 22.09
CA ASP A 340 5.50 1.23 22.69
C ASP A 340 5.27 -0.29 22.67
N GLU A 341 4.03 -0.74 22.63
CA GLU A 341 3.69 -2.16 22.53
C GLU A 341 3.76 -2.70 21.11
N MET A 342 3.57 -1.86 20.10
CA MET A 342 3.57 -2.26 18.69
C MET A 342 4.82 -3.04 18.25
N PHE A 343 5.97 -2.76 18.87
CA PHE A 343 7.25 -3.32 18.48
C PHE A 343 7.89 -4.19 19.56
N GLN A 344 7.17 -4.46 20.66
CA GLN A 344 7.70 -5.26 21.77
C GLN A 344 7.61 -6.77 21.51
N ARG A 345 6.51 -7.26 20.98
CA ARG A 345 6.25 -8.69 20.80
C ARG A 345 6.06 -9.09 19.34
N SER A 346 6.54 -10.28 18.99
CA SER A 346 6.26 -10.90 17.70
C SER A 346 4.85 -11.48 17.69
N GLY A 347 4.00 -10.90 16.90
CA GLY A 347 2.71 -11.43 16.46
C GLY A 347 1.99 -12.40 17.40
N ARG A 348 1.19 -11.88 18.25
CA ARG A 348 -0.19 -12.22 18.54
C ARG A 348 -0.76 -11.02 19.27
N VAL A 349 -1.58 -10.31 18.60
CA VAL A 349 -2.59 -9.56 19.30
C VAL A 349 -3.64 -10.61 19.63
N ASP A 350 -3.44 -11.29 20.76
CA ASP A 350 -4.45 -12.15 21.31
C ASP A 350 -5.65 -11.29 21.64
N GLY A 351 -6.77 -11.57 20.96
CA GLY A 351 -8.06 -10.96 21.18
C GLY A 351 -8.72 -11.51 22.42
#